data_1036004d4d9e958bb2ab41b9c006e832
#
_entry.id   1036004d4d9e958bb2ab41b9c006e832
#
_cell.length_a   1.000
_cell.length_b   1.000
_cell.length_c   1.000
_cell.angle_alpha   90.00
_cell.angle_beta   90.00
_cell.angle_gamma   90.00
#
_symmetry.space_group_name_H-M   'P 1'
#
loop_
_entity.id
_entity.type
_entity.pdbx_description
1 polymer ?
#
loop_
_entity_poly.entity_id
_entity_poly.type
_entity_poly.pdbx_seq_one_letter_code
_entity_poly.pdbx_strand_id
1 'polypeptide(L)'
;KFGFDKRRTYLLGKGLDSVMNYPFKNAVLGFVCGRDAGQTMTDILTLCEHYPAPALDTALNFLSTHDTERALTVIADEPANGRGRAWQSGRCVTGDAYEEGMLRLRMAYAIIYTLPGVPCLYYGDEIGMQGYRDPFNRGFYCWDSHEERLRPVLAQLAQLRHSCEAFRTGALRVLRAEGGILHYQRIGEAETAEIIVNRTEHIIVEPLASGKHTEVNPMGFTIVVEEIGHNPDHSYYDYQ
;
A
#
# COMPACT_ATOMS: atom_id res chain seq x y z
N LYS A 1 15.18 -15.02 -7.77
CA LYS A 1 13.71 -14.82 -7.71
C LYS A 1 13.07 -16.19 -7.74
N PHE A 2 12.44 -16.61 -6.66
CA PHE A 2 11.63 -17.84 -6.68
C PHE A 2 10.35 -17.55 -7.46
N GLY A 3 10.02 -18.38 -8.45
CA GLY A 3 8.74 -18.34 -9.15
C GLY A 3 7.57 -18.59 -8.20
N PHE A 4 6.36 -18.20 -8.58
CA PHE A 4 5.13 -18.37 -7.79
C PHE A 4 4.96 -19.83 -7.31
N ASP A 5 5.23 -20.80 -8.15
CA ASP A 5 5.09 -22.23 -7.82
C ASP A 5 5.96 -22.68 -6.64
N LYS A 6 7.21 -22.19 -6.55
CA LYS A 6 8.08 -22.54 -5.42
C LYS A 6 7.61 -21.93 -4.10
N ARG A 7 7.05 -20.71 -4.11
CA ARG A 7 6.50 -20.09 -2.90
C ARG A 7 5.23 -20.79 -2.44
N ARG A 8 4.36 -21.15 -3.39
CA ARG A 8 3.12 -21.87 -3.12
C ARG A 8 3.36 -23.18 -2.36
N THR A 9 4.42 -23.92 -2.66
CA THR A 9 4.72 -25.19 -1.98
C THR A 9 4.92 -25.05 -0.47
N TYR A 10 5.39 -23.88 0.01
CA TYR A 10 5.53 -23.60 1.44
C TYR A 10 4.21 -23.31 2.13
N LEU A 11 3.16 -22.92 1.40
CA LEU A 11 1.86 -22.48 1.89
C LEU A 11 0.75 -23.52 1.75
N LEU A 12 1.05 -24.74 1.28
CA LEU A 12 0.07 -25.81 1.09
C LEU A 12 -0.23 -26.64 2.35
N GLY A 13 -0.08 -26.07 3.54
CA GLY A 13 -0.42 -26.71 4.81
C GLY A 13 0.61 -27.69 5.37
N LYS A 14 1.80 -27.79 4.75
CA LYS A 14 2.89 -28.66 5.20
C LYS A 14 4.16 -27.92 5.60
N GLY A 15 4.13 -26.61 5.58
CA GLY A 15 5.30 -25.77 5.85
C GLY A 15 4.95 -24.55 6.68
N LEU A 16 4.79 -23.40 6.02
CA LEU A 16 4.51 -22.12 6.65
C LEU A 16 3.03 -21.77 6.56
N ASP A 17 2.49 -21.13 7.59
CA ASP A 17 1.13 -20.59 7.59
C ASP A 17 1.03 -19.31 6.75
N SER A 18 2.14 -18.56 6.66
CA SER A 18 2.20 -17.31 5.92
C SER A 18 3.63 -16.99 5.46
N VAL A 19 3.75 -15.95 4.64
CA VAL A 19 5.03 -15.44 4.11
C VAL A 19 5.04 -13.91 4.05
N MET A 20 6.25 -13.33 4.02
CA MET A 20 6.43 -11.92 3.69
C MET A 20 6.06 -11.67 2.22
N ASN A 21 5.15 -10.71 2.00
CA ASN A 21 4.55 -10.47 0.70
C ASN A 21 5.35 -9.48 -0.15
N TYR A 22 6.58 -9.85 -0.51
CA TYR A 22 7.43 -9.09 -1.44
C TYR A 22 6.76 -8.77 -2.79
N PRO A 23 5.93 -9.66 -3.38
CA PRO A 23 5.23 -9.33 -4.62
C PRO A 23 4.32 -8.11 -4.48
N PHE A 24 3.50 -8.01 -3.41
CA PHE A 24 2.65 -6.84 -3.19
C PHE A 24 3.48 -5.58 -2.98
N LYS A 25 4.56 -5.67 -2.15
CA LYS A 25 5.52 -4.56 -2.01
C LYS A 25 5.98 -4.04 -3.36
N ASN A 26 6.43 -4.93 -4.24
CA ASN A 26 6.97 -4.55 -5.54
C ASN A 26 5.90 -3.98 -6.46
N ALA A 27 4.68 -4.52 -6.44
CA ALA A 27 3.56 -4.03 -7.22
C ALA A 27 3.14 -2.62 -6.77
N VAL A 28 2.98 -2.41 -5.45
CA VAL A 28 2.54 -1.14 -4.87
C VAL A 28 3.61 -0.05 -5.03
N LEU A 29 4.88 -0.34 -4.72
CA LEU A 29 5.97 0.61 -4.97
C LEU A 29 6.11 0.92 -6.46
N GLY A 30 5.97 -0.09 -7.33
CA GLY A 30 5.95 0.13 -8.78
C GLY A 30 4.86 1.10 -9.19
N PHE A 31 3.63 0.92 -8.69
CA PHE A 31 2.51 1.81 -8.99
C PHE A 31 2.80 3.25 -8.57
N VAL A 32 3.17 3.50 -7.34
CA VAL A 32 3.42 4.86 -6.86
C VAL A 32 4.65 5.51 -7.52
N CYS A 33 5.58 4.71 -8.06
CA CYS A 33 6.72 5.16 -8.85
C CYS A 33 6.43 5.29 -10.37
N GLY A 34 5.17 5.17 -10.81
CA GLY A 34 4.81 5.46 -12.22
C GLY A 34 4.38 4.25 -13.05
N ARG A 35 4.44 3.02 -12.51
CA ARG A 35 3.95 1.83 -13.22
C ARG A 35 2.45 1.93 -13.47
N ASP A 36 2.00 1.42 -14.59
CA ASP A 36 0.58 1.36 -14.94
C ASP A 36 -0.24 0.59 -13.91
N ALA A 37 -1.44 1.11 -13.60
CA ALA A 37 -2.35 0.53 -12.62
C ALA A 37 -2.84 -0.87 -13.04
N GLY A 38 -3.12 -1.09 -14.33
CA GLY A 38 -3.57 -2.38 -14.85
C GLY A 38 -2.50 -3.46 -14.68
N GLN A 39 -1.24 -3.15 -14.97
CA GLN A 39 -0.14 -4.08 -14.72
C GLN A 39 0.04 -4.38 -13.23
N THR A 40 -0.13 -3.36 -12.38
CA THR A 40 -0.03 -3.50 -10.94
C THR A 40 -1.12 -4.44 -10.40
N MET A 41 -2.37 -4.22 -10.80
CA MET A 41 -3.48 -5.08 -10.38
C MET A 41 -3.40 -6.49 -10.95
N THR A 42 -2.87 -6.66 -12.15
CA THR A 42 -2.60 -8.00 -12.71
C THR A 42 -1.64 -8.80 -11.82
N ASP A 43 -0.55 -8.19 -11.35
CA ASP A 43 0.39 -8.86 -10.44
C ASP A 43 -0.26 -9.19 -9.09
N ILE A 44 -1.09 -8.28 -8.55
CA ILE A 44 -1.80 -8.48 -7.28
C ILE A 44 -2.82 -9.61 -7.41
N LEU A 45 -3.66 -9.59 -8.44
CA LEU A 45 -4.68 -10.62 -8.68
C LEU A 45 -4.05 -11.99 -8.94
N THR A 46 -2.97 -12.04 -9.73
CA THR A 46 -2.21 -13.28 -9.97
C THR A 46 -1.76 -13.91 -8.65
N LEU A 47 -1.30 -13.10 -7.69
CA LEU A 47 -0.92 -13.62 -6.38
C LEU A 47 -2.14 -14.10 -5.59
N CYS A 48 -3.24 -13.34 -5.59
CA CYS A 48 -4.49 -13.73 -4.93
C CYS A 48 -5.02 -15.07 -5.44
N GLU A 49 -4.92 -15.32 -6.73
CA GLU A 49 -5.34 -16.59 -7.36
C GLU A 49 -4.43 -17.76 -7.02
N HIS A 50 -3.13 -17.50 -6.83
CA HIS A 50 -2.14 -18.57 -6.60
C HIS A 50 -1.99 -18.99 -5.14
N TYR A 51 -2.33 -18.12 -4.20
CA TYR A 51 -2.20 -18.41 -2.78
C TYR A 51 -3.53 -18.94 -2.21
N PRO A 52 -3.49 -19.97 -1.34
CA PRO A 52 -4.68 -20.34 -0.57
C PRO A 52 -5.18 -19.13 0.25
N ALA A 53 -6.49 -18.93 0.30
CA ALA A 53 -7.08 -17.78 0.99
C ALA A 53 -6.56 -17.60 2.45
N PRO A 54 -6.47 -18.65 3.30
CA PRO A 54 -5.94 -18.47 4.65
C PRO A 54 -4.48 -17.99 4.70
N ALA A 55 -3.66 -18.39 3.73
CA ALA A 55 -2.28 -17.95 3.65
C ALA A 55 -2.17 -16.53 3.09
N LEU A 56 -3.07 -16.15 2.17
CA LEU A 56 -3.17 -14.79 1.66
C LEU A 56 -3.62 -13.80 2.74
N ASP A 57 -4.65 -14.17 3.51
CA ASP A 57 -5.22 -13.33 4.57
C ASP A 57 -4.23 -13.06 5.70
N THR A 58 -3.26 -13.96 5.90
CA THR A 58 -2.19 -13.81 6.89
C THR A 58 -0.86 -13.36 6.29
N ALA A 59 -0.77 -13.14 4.98
CA ALA A 59 0.45 -12.69 4.31
C ALA A 59 0.87 -11.31 4.82
N LEU A 60 2.15 -11.15 5.20
CA LEU A 60 2.66 -9.92 5.76
C LEU A 60 2.92 -8.89 4.65
N ASN A 61 2.06 -7.89 4.54
CA ASN A 61 2.18 -6.80 3.59
C ASN A 61 3.00 -5.65 4.18
N PHE A 62 4.03 -5.21 3.48
CA PHE A 62 4.95 -4.17 3.95
C PHE A 62 5.49 -3.37 2.76
N LEU A 63 6.08 -2.21 3.03
CA LEU A 63 6.77 -1.39 2.03
C LEU A 63 8.28 -1.38 2.28
N SER A 64 8.71 -1.32 3.54
CA SER A 64 10.11 -1.35 3.97
C SER A 64 10.38 -2.53 4.88
N THR A 65 11.64 -2.99 4.89
CA THR A 65 12.14 -3.98 5.85
C THR A 65 13.63 -3.76 6.13
N HIS A 66 14.16 -4.52 7.08
CA HIS A 66 15.60 -4.54 7.36
C HIS A 66 16.45 -5.09 6.19
N ASP A 67 15.86 -5.76 5.21
CA ASP A 67 16.53 -6.36 4.05
C ASP A 67 16.43 -5.52 2.77
N THR A 68 15.61 -4.47 2.79
CA THR A 68 15.36 -3.64 1.60
C THR A 68 15.60 -2.17 1.89
N GLU A 69 15.76 -1.39 0.84
CA GLU A 69 15.75 0.07 0.96
C GLU A 69 14.44 0.53 1.59
N ARG A 70 14.45 1.64 2.32
CA ARG A 70 13.24 2.27 2.85
C ARG A 70 12.33 2.74 1.73
N ALA A 71 11.03 2.62 1.92
CA ALA A 71 10.04 2.93 0.90
C ALA A 71 10.18 4.37 0.38
N LEU A 72 10.34 5.35 1.27
CA LEU A 72 10.53 6.74 0.86
C LEU A 72 11.76 6.94 -0.02
N THR A 73 12.87 6.26 0.28
CA THR A 73 14.07 6.30 -0.57
C THR A 73 13.80 5.72 -1.95
N VAL A 74 13.08 4.60 -2.04
CA VAL A 74 12.71 3.98 -3.32
C VAL A 74 11.79 4.88 -4.14
N ILE A 75 10.88 5.61 -3.48
CA ILE A 75 9.87 6.46 -4.12
C ILE A 75 10.47 7.80 -4.59
N ALA A 76 11.32 8.40 -3.78
CA ALA A 76 11.72 9.80 -3.93
C ALA A 76 13.13 10.00 -4.50
N ASP A 77 13.99 8.98 -4.45
CA ASP A 77 15.38 9.08 -4.92
C ASP A 77 15.66 8.15 -6.11
N GLU A 78 16.78 8.37 -6.75
CA GLU A 78 17.24 7.51 -7.84
C GLU A 78 17.70 6.14 -7.32
N PRO A 79 17.49 5.05 -8.08
CA PRO A 79 17.99 3.73 -7.69
C PRO A 79 19.50 3.70 -7.52
N ALA A 80 19.99 2.94 -6.55
CA ALA A 80 21.42 2.80 -6.31
C ALA A 80 22.20 2.23 -7.51
N ASN A 81 21.57 1.37 -8.33
CA ASN A 81 22.12 0.83 -9.58
C ASN A 81 23.58 0.28 -9.43
N GLY A 82 23.85 -0.41 -8.31
CA GLY A 82 25.19 -0.97 -8.03
C GLY A 82 26.18 0.01 -7.45
N ARG A 83 25.81 1.26 -7.20
CA ARG A 83 26.68 2.24 -6.53
C ARG A 83 27.03 1.82 -5.11
N GLY A 84 28.26 2.08 -4.72
CA GLY A 84 28.83 1.62 -3.45
C GLY A 84 28.26 2.30 -2.21
N ARG A 85 28.71 1.84 -1.04
CA ARG A 85 28.24 2.34 0.27
C ARG A 85 28.53 3.83 0.48
N ALA A 86 29.66 4.35 -0.01
CA ALA A 86 29.99 5.76 0.14
C ALA A 86 28.98 6.67 -0.55
N TRP A 87 28.47 6.28 -1.72
CA TRP A 87 27.41 7.01 -2.39
C TRP A 87 26.09 6.91 -1.63
N GLN A 88 25.72 5.72 -1.17
CA GLN A 88 24.45 5.48 -0.45
C GLN A 88 24.41 6.20 0.92
N SER A 89 25.52 6.28 1.64
CA SER A 89 25.58 6.87 2.99
C SER A 89 25.34 8.38 3.03
N GLY A 90 25.62 9.08 1.94
CA GLY A 90 25.47 10.53 1.84
C GLY A 90 24.13 10.97 1.23
N ARG A 91 23.26 10.03 0.90
CA ARG A 91 21.99 10.34 0.19
C ARG A 91 20.88 10.61 1.17
N CYS A 92 20.24 11.76 1.00
CA CYS A 92 19.02 12.15 1.69
C CYS A 92 18.22 13.07 0.77
N VAL A 93 16.98 12.69 0.50
CA VAL A 93 16.07 13.48 -0.33
C VAL A 93 15.45 14.57 0.53
N THR A 94 15.38 15.78 -0.03
CA THR A 94 14.80 16.97 0.62
C THR A 94 14.03 17.80 -0.40
N GLY A 95 13.34 18.85 0.05
CA GLY A 95 12.58 19.76 -0.83
C GLY A 95 11.43 19.05 -1.56
N ASP A 96 11.16 19.49 -2.78
CA ASP A 96 10.00 19.05 -3.56
C ASP A 96 9.95 17.53 -3.78
N ALA A 97 11.10 16.90 -4.00
CA ALA A 97 11.18 15.44 -4.17
C ALA A 97 10.80 14.70 -2.87
N TYR A 98 11.14 15.23 -1.70
CA TYR A 98 10.69 14.68 -0.43
C TYR A 98 9.17 14.85 -0.26
N GLU A 99 8.65 16.03 -0.55
CA GLU A 99 7.22 16.35 -0.44
C GLU A 99 6.38 15.42 -1.34
N GLU A 100 6.75 15.30 -2.60
CA GLU A 100 6.10 14.38 -3.54
C GLU A 100 6.25 12.92 -3.09
N GLY A 101 7.44 12.55 -2.61
CA GLY A 101 7.71 11.22 -2.06
C GLY A 101 6.80 10.87 -0.89
N MET A 102 6.53 11.81 0.00
CA MET A 102 5.62 11.62 1.14
C MET A 102 4.16 11.43 0.70
N LEU A 103 3.68 12.18 -0.32
CA LEU A 103 2.34 11.96 -0.88
C LEU A 103 2.21 10.57 -1.50
N ARG A 104 3.21 10.13 -2.25
CA ARG A 104 3.27 8.79 -2.85
C ARG A 104 3.36 7.68 -1.79
N LEU A 105 4.14 7.89 -0.72
CA LEU A 105 4.25 6.95 0.40
C LEU A 105 2.91 6.79 1.12
N ARG A 106 2.18 7.89 1.31
CA ARG A 106 0.83 7.91 1.87
C ARG A 106 -0.14 7.05 1.06
N MET A 107 -0.16 7.20 -0.28
CA MET A 107 -0.95 6.35 -1.17
C MET A 107 -0.53 4.88 -1.10
N ALA A 108 0.77 4.61 -1.05
CA ALA A 108 1.28 3.25 -0.95
C ALA A 108 0.80 2.54 0.33
N TYR A 109 0.80 3.24 1.47
CA TYR A 109 0.26 2.71 2.71
C TYR A 109 -1.25 2.52 2.66
N ALA A 110 -2.01 3.42 2.04
CA ALA A 110 -3.45 3.22 1.84
C ALA A 110 -3.73 1.91 1.10
N ILE A 111 -2.98 1.63 0.04
CA ILE A 111 -3.10 0.38 -0.71
C ILE A 111 -2.73 -0.83 0.17
N ILE A 112 -1.59 -0.79 0.89
CA ILE A 112 -1.13 -1.90 1.74
C ILE A 112 -2.13 -2.22 2.86
N TYR A 113 -2.75 -1.20 3.46
CA TYR A 113 -3.73 -1.39 4.53
C TYR A 113 -5.07 -1.93 4.05
N THR A 114 -5.40 -1.78 2.77
CA THR A 114 -6.69 -2.18 2.21
C THR A 114 -6.65 -3.45 1.36
N LEU A 115 -5.48 -3.89 0.91
CA LEU A 115 -5.29 -5.18 0.23
C LEU A 115 -5.48 -6.38 1.19
N PRO A 116 -5.76 -7.60 0.63
CA PRO A 116 -5.70 -8.85 1.41
C PRO A 116 -4.34 -9.05 2.08
N GLY A 117 -4.32 -9.61 3.27
CA GLY A 117 -3.12 -9.84 4.08
C GLY A 117 -3.05 -8.91 5.29
N VAL A 118 -1.96 -8.94 6.04
CA VAL A 118 -1.74 -8.18 7.27
C VAL A 118 -0.76 -7.04 7.00
N PRO A 119 -1.15 -5.76 7.15
CA PRO A 119 -0.25 -4.65 6.98
C PRO A 119 0.81 -4.62 8.07
N CYS A 120 2.03 -4.33 7.70
CA CYS A 120 3.18 -4.18 8.59
C CYS A 120 3.90 -2.87 8.30
N LEU A 121 4.05 -2.07 9.33
CA LEU A 121 4.83 -0.84 9.30
C LEU A 121 6.26 -1.12 9.76
N TYR A 122 7.24 -0.78 8.95
CA TYR A 122 8.63 -0.80 9.37
C TYR A 122 8.94 0.49 10.13
N TYR A 123 9.55 0.38 11.31
CA TYR A 123 9.81 1.51 12.19
C TYR A 123 10.45 2.69 11.45
N GLY A 124 9.98 3.89 11.73
CA GLY A 124 10.48 5.13 11.15
C GLY A 124 9.89 5.49 9.78
N ASP A 125 9.18 4.59 9.10
CA ASP A 125 8.47 4.96 7.87
C ASP A 125 7.37 5.99 8.16
N GLU A 126 6.75 5.92 9.35
CA GLU A 126 5.70 6.85 9.82
C GLU A 126 6.21 8.29 10.06
N ILE A 127 7.51 8.45 10.14
CA ILE A 127 8.20 9.75 10.25
C ILE A 127 9.08 10.06 9.04
N GLY A 128 8.88 9.37 7.92
CA GLY A 128 9.61 9.62 6.69
C GLY A 128 11.10 9.30 6.74
N MET A 129 11.51 8.32 7.56
CA MET A 129 12.93 7.91 7.58
C MET A 129 13.35 7.37 6.21
N GLN A 130 14.55 7.74 5.82
CA GLN A 130 15.19 7.35 4.56
C GLN A 130 16.37 6.42 4.81
N GLY A 131 16.75 5.68 3.81
CA GLY A 131 17.94 4.84 3.83
C GLY A 131 17.96 3.84 2.70
N TYR A 132 19.10 3.73 2.05
CA TYR A 132 19.37 2.67 1.08
C TYR A 132 19.57 1.33 1.82
N ARG A 133 20.14 0.34 1.15
CA ARG A 133 20.35 -1.00 1.71
C ARG A 133 21.20 -0.99 2.97
N ASP A 134 21.17 -2.11 3.67
CA ASP A 134 21.98 -2.35 4.86
C ASP A 134 23.42 -1.79 4.75
N PRO A 135 23.86 -0.98 5.73
CA PRO A 135 23.25 -0.67 7.03
C PRO A 135 22.31 0.57 7.05
N PHE A 136 22.15 1.29 5.95
CA PHE A 136 21.51 2.62 5.92
C PHE A 136 20.00 2.57 6.16
N ASN A 137 19.32 1.48 5.81
CA ASN A 137 17.91 1.25 6.12
C ASN A 137 17.65 0.93 7.61
N ARG A 138 18.71 0.66 8.39
CA ARG A 138 18.63 0.28 9.81
C ARG A 138 19.11 1.40 10.75
N GLY A 139 19.01 2.65 10.30
CA GLY A 139 19.32 3.82 11.13
C GLY A 139 18.52 3.83 12.43
N PHE A 140 19.05 4.44 13.48
CA PHE A 140 18.33 4.64 14.74
C PHE A 140 17.08 5.47 14.51
N TYR A 141 16.04 5.18 15.29
CA TYR A 141 14.79 5.95 15.24
C TYR A 141 15.05 7.41 15.61
N CYS A 142 14.57 8.34 14.78
CA CYS A 142 14.75 9.76 15.02
C CYS A 142 13.63 10.27 15.95
N TRP A 143 13.89 10.27 17.26
CA TRP A 143 12.92 10.70 18.27
C TRP A 143 12.59 12.20 18.21
N ASP A 144 13.50 13.00 17.68
CA ASP A 144 13.34 14.46 17.53
C ASP A 144 12.74 14.85 16.16
N SER A 145 12.21 13.89 15.43
CA SER A 145 11.55 14.17 14.14
C SER A 145 10.28 14.99 14.34
N HIS A 146 10.16 16.06 13.57
CA HIS A 146 8.94 16.87 13.47
C HIS A 146 8.05 16.47 12.31
N GLU A 147 8.38 15.38 11.61
CA GLU A 147 7.53 14.84 10.54
C GLU A 147 6.39 14.02 11.15
N GLU A 148 5.19 14.57 11.10
CA GLU A 148 4.01 13.95 11.71
C GLU A 148 2.86 13.71 10.72
N ARG A 149 3.04 14.03 9.45
CA ARG A 149 1.94 13.98 8.45
C ARG A 149 1.43 12.58 8.18
N LEU A 150 2.27 11.58 8.23
CA LEU A 150 1.88 10.20 7.93
C LEU A 150 1.26 9.46 9.13
N ARG A 151 1.67 9.77 10.35
CA ARG A 151 1.16 9.12 11.57
C ARG A 151 -0.36 9.16 11.71
N PRO A 152 -1.04 10.32 11.56
CA PRO A 152 -2.50 10.36 11.65
C PRO A 152 -3.18 9.50 10.59
N VAL A 153 -2.66 9.53 9.36
CA VAL A 153 -3.19 8.72 8.25
C VAL A 153 -3.05 7.23 8.53
N LEU A 154 -1.89 6.79 9.01
CA LEU A 154 -1.66 5.40 9.39
C LEU A 154 -2.55 4.95 10.55
N ALA A 155 -2.74 5.81 11.55
CA ALA A 155 -3.65 5.55 12.67
C ALA A 155 -5.10 5.38 12.19
N GLN A 156 -5.57 6.25 11.30
CA GLN A 156 -6.91 6.16 10.71
C GLN A 156 -7.06 4.89 9.85
N LEU A 157 -6.08 4.56 9.01
CA LEU A 157 -6.09 3.33 8.22
C LEU A 157 -6.09 2.08 9.10
N ALA A 158 -5.33 2.08 10.20
CA ALA A 158 -5.30 0.99 11.17
C ALA A 158 -6.66 0.84 11.88
N GLN A 159 -7.25 1.96 12.31
CA GLN A 159 -8.58 1.96 12.94
C GLN A 159 -9.64 1.47 11.95
N LEU A 160 -9.64 1.97 10.72
CA LEU A 160 -10.57 1.57 9.68
C LEU A 160 -10.47 0.06 9.41
N ARG A 161 -9.24 -0.46 9.27
CA ARG A 161 -9.01 -1.88 9.07
C ARG A 161 -9.47 -2.72 10.26
N HIS A 162 -9.37 -2.21 11.49
CA HIS A 162 -9.82 -2.90 12.67
C HIS A 162 -11.35 -2.93 12.76
N SER A 163 -12.03 -1.85 12.42
CA SER A 163 -13.49 -1.72 12.49
C SER A 163 -14.22 -2.37 11.32
N CYS A 164 -13.68 -2.30 10.11
CA CYS A 164 -14.32 -2.84 8.90
C CYS A 164 -13.88 -4.28 8.62
N GLU A 165 -14.82 -5.21 8.67
CA GLU A 165 -14.59 -6.64 8.45
C GLU A 165 -14.12 -6.93 7.01
N ALA A 166 -14.62 -6.18 6.03
CA ALA A 166 -14.25 -6.35 4.64
C ALA A 166 -12.73 -6.28 4.39
N PHE A 167 -11.97 -5.54 5.18
CA PHE A 167 -10.51 -5.49 5.05
C PHE A 167 -9.78 -6.71 5.59
N ARG A 168 -10.43 -7.50 6.44
CA ARG A 168 -9.82 -8.70 7.03
C ARG A 168 -10.00 -9.91 6.13
N THR A 169 -11.23 -10.19 5.73
CA THR A 169 -11.61 -11.43 5.02
C THR A 169 -12.34 -11.19 3.71
N GLY A 170 -12.70 -9.94 3.40
CA GLY A 170 -13.48 -9.62 2.21
C GLY A 170 -12.75 -9.93 0.89
N ALA A 171 -13.52 -10.30 -0.12
CA ALA A 171 -13.02 -10.54 -1.46
C ALA A 171 -12.50 -9.25 -2.12
N LEU A 172 -11.45 -9.36 -2.92
CA LEU A 172 -10.93 -8.25 -3.73
C LEU A 172 -11.62 -8.24 -5.10
N ARG A 173 -12.22 -7.10 -5.46
CA ARG A 173 -12.80 -6.87 -6.78
C ARG A 173 -12.25 -5.57 -7.37
N VAL A 174 -11.73 -5.65 -8.59
CA VAL A 174 -11.25 -4.46 -9.32
C VAL A 174 -12.39 -3.85 -10.12
N LEU A 175 -12.58 -2.55 -10.02
CA LEU A 175 -13.55 -1.76 -10.78
C LEU A 175 -12.86 -1.03 -11.94
N ARG A 176 -11.72 -0.38 -11.66
CA ARG A 176 -10.89 0.31 -12.65
C ARG A 176 -9.42 0.22 -12.27
N ALA A 177 -8.57 -0.10 -13.22
CA ALA A 177 -7.12 -0.07 -13.05
C ALA A 177 -6.47 0.31 -14.37
N GLU A 178 -6.18 1.59 -14.54
CA GLU A 178 -5.56 2.13 -15.76
C GLU A 178 -4.75 3.39 -15.46
N GLY A 179 -3.65 3.56 -16.15
CA GLY A 179 -2.76 4.71 -15.98
C GLY A 179 -2.32 4.90 -14.54
N GLY A 180 -2.73 6.02 -13.93
CA GLY A 180 -2.46 6.39 -12.55
C GLY A 180 -3.64 6.17 -11.59
N ILE A 181 -4.69 5.43 -11.99
CA ILE A 181 -5.92 5.26 -11.21
C ILE A 181 -6.11 3.81 -10.82
N LEU A 182 -6.26 3.57 -9.52
CA LEU A 182 -6.70 2.30 -8.95
C LEU A 182 -8.06 2.50 -8.29
N HIS A 183 -9.07 1.73 -8.71
CA HIS A 183 -10.39 1.70 -8.10
C HIS A 183 -10.79 0.24 -7.88
N TYR A 184 -10.92 -0.16 -6.63
CA TYR A 184 -11.24 -1.55 -6.26
C TYR A 184 -12.09 -1.61 -5.01
N GLN A 185 -12.70 -2.75 -4.79
CA GLN A 185 -13.53 -3.05 -3.63
C GLN A 185 -12.94 -4.17 -2.78
N ARG A 186 -13.21 -4.10 -1.48
CA ARG A 186 -13.15 -5.22 -0.54
C ARG A 186 -14.59 -5.53 -0.14
N ILE A 187 -15.04 -6.72 -0.46
CA ILE A 187 -16.43 -7.15 -0.27
C ILE A 187 -16.47 -8.18 0.85
N GLY A 188 -16.96 -7.78 2.02
CA GLY A 188 -17.20 -8.62 3.17
C GLY A 188 -18.63 -9.16 3.21
N GLU A 189 -19.01 -9.77 4.32
CA GLU A 189 -20.39 -10.27 4.53
C GLU A 189 -21.34 -9.15 4.93
N ALA A 190 -20.91 -8.23 5.78
CA ALA A 190 -21.72 -7.13 6.31
C ALA A 190 -21.44 -5.78 5.65
N GLU A 191 -20.24 -5.61 5.09
CA GLU A 191 -19.75 -4.33 4.61
C GLU A 191 -19.02 -4.47 3.28
N THR A 192 -19.08 -3.44 2.47
CA THR A 192 -18.23 -3.26 1.28
C THR A 192 -17.42 -1.99 1.45
N ALA A 193 -16.10 -2.09 1.30
CA ALA A 193 -15.22 -0.94 1.24
C ALA A 193 -14.78 -0.71 -0.21
N GLU A 194 -14.89 0.52 -0.68
CA GLU A 194 -14.49 0.95 -2.01
C GLU A 194 -13.31 1.91 -1.90
N ILE A 195 -12.23 1.59 -2.58
CA ILE A 195 -10.94 2.26 -2.47
C ILE A 195 -10.56 2.85 -3.82
N ILE A 196 -10.32 4.16 -3.85
CA ILE A 196 -9.91 4.87 -5.05
C ILE A 196 -8.59 5.56 -4.75
N VAL A 197 -7.58 5.29 -5.56
CA VAL A 197 -6.26 5.93 -5.46
C VAL A 197 -5.98 6.66 -6.76
N ASN A 198 -5.70 7.94 -6.64
CA ASN A 198 -5.41 8.84 -7.76
C ASN A 198 -3.94 9.29 -7.70
N ARG A 199 -3.11 8.72 -8.56
CA ARG A 199 -1.70 9.12 -8.73
C ARG A 199 -1.53 10.15 -9.87
N THR A 200 -2.61 10.70 -10.38
CA THR A 200 -2.53 11.74 -11.43
C THR A 200 -2.36 13.13 -10.82
N GLU A 201 -2.06 14.11 -11.64
CA GLU A 201 -1.92 15.52 -11.25
C GLU A 201 -3.25 16.29 -11.29
N HIS A 202 -4.36 15.59 -11.54
CA HIS A 202 -5.67 16.20 -11.69
C HIS A 202 -6.67 15.58 -10.71
N ILE A 203 -7.68 16.36 -10.31
CA ILE A 203 -8.85 15.83 -9.61
C ILE A 203 -9.56 14.85 -10.56
N ILE A 204 -9.90 13.68 -10.05
CA ILE A 204 -10.74 12.73 -10.77
C ILE A 204 -12.10 12.61 -10.09
N VAL A 205 -13.12 12.30 -10.87
CA VAL A 205 -14.48 12.00 -10.39
C VAL A 205 -14.77 10.55 -10.74
N GLU A 206 -14.93 9.71 -9.73
CA GLU A 206 -15.19 8.28 -9.92
C GLU A 206 -16.62 7.93 -9.48
N PRO A 207 -17.32 7.09 -10.25
CA PRO A 207 -18.62 6.56 -9.83
C PRO A 207 -18.41 5.49 -8.77
N LEU A 208 -19.18 5.55 -7.69
CA LEU A 208 -19.25 4.51 -6.67
C LEU A 208 -20.28 3.44 -7.05
N ALA A 209 -20.15 2.26 -6.49
CA ALA A 209 -21.12 1.17 -6.70
C ALA A 209 -22.54 1.53 -6.24
N SER A 210 -22.67 2.45 -5.28
CA SER A 210 -23.95 3.04 -4.84
C SER A 210 -24.63 3.93 -5.87
N GLY A 211 -23.99 4.23 -7.00
CA GLY A 211 -24.47 5.18 -8.02
C GLY A 211 -24.16 6.65 -7.70
N LYS A 212 -23.54 6.95 -6.56
CA LYS A 212 -23.00 8.27 -6.23
C LYS A 212 -21.66 8.49 -6.95
N HIS A 213 -21.17 9.71 -6.89
CA HIS A 213 -19.84 10.05 -7.39
C HIS A 213 -19.01 10.63 -6.25
N THR A 214 -17.71 10.37 -6.29
CA THR A 214 -16.75 10.97 -5.37
C THR A 214 -15.61 11.64 -6.13
N GLU A 215 -15.14 12.77 -5.60
CA GLU A 215 -13.94 13.43 -6.10
C GLU A 215 -12.73 12.88 -5.34
N VAL A 216 -11.65 12.66 -6.06
CA VAL A 216 -10.37 12.25 -5.47
C VAL A 216 -9.28 13.21 -5.91
N ASN A 217 -8.68 13.87 -4.94
CA ASN A 217 -7.64 14.84 -5.17
C ASN A 217 -6.40 14.26 -5.89
N PRO A 218 -5.61 15.10 -6.58
CA PRO A 218 -4.33 14.68 -7.13
C PRO A 218 -3.43 14.06 -6.06
N MET A 219 -2.69 13.01 -6.42
CA MET A 219 -1.76 12.32 -5.51
C MET A 219 -2.41 11.93 -4.17
N GLY A 220 -3.68 11.54 -4.23
CA GLY A 220 -4.53 11.23 -3.07
C GLY A 220 -5.29 9.92 -3.18
N PHE A 221 -6.10 9.66 -2.17
CA PHE A 221 -6.99 8.50 -2.15
C PHE A 221 -8.26 8.79 -1.34
N THR A 222 -9.30 8.02 -1.63
CA THR A 222 -10.57 8.03 -0.88
C THR A 222 -10.96 6.60 -0.56
N ILE A 223 -11.50 6.36 0.62
CA ILE A 223 -12.06 5.09 1.05
C ILE A 223 -13.50 5.32 1.49
N VAL A 224 -14.44 4.58 0.90
CA VAL A 224 -15.86 4.62 1.23
C VAL A 224 -16.27 3.27 1.76
N VAL A 225 -16.89 3.21 2.93
CA VAL A 225 -17.40 1.97 3.52
C VAL A 225 -18.92 2.05 3.56
N GLU A 226 -19.58 1.02 3.05
CA GLU A 226 -21.05 0.90 3.00
C GLU A 226 -21.47 -0.42 3.63
N GLU A 227 -22.51 -0.39 4.49
CA GLU A 227 -23.14 -1.59 5.03
C GLU A 227 -24.00 -2.27 3.95
N ILE A 228 -23.92 -3.60 3.89
CA ILE A 228 -24.73 -4.41 2.98
C ILE A 228 -26.14 -4.58 3.60
N GLY A 229 -27.15 -3.96 3.01
CA GLY A 229 -28.55 -4.16 3.36
C GLY A 229 -29.18 -3.15 4.32
N HIS A 230 -28.49 -2.06 4.67
CA HIS A 230 -29.10 -0.93 5.38
C HIS A 230 -29.06 0.35 4.53
N ASN A 231 -30.10 1.20 4.72
CA ASN A 231 -30.26 2.49 4.05
C ASN A 231 -29.08 3.43 4.46
N PRO A 232 -28.52 4.23 3.54
CA PRO A 232 -27.16 4.73 3.64
C PRO A 232 -27.00 5.85 4.64
N ASP A 233 -26.48 5.55 5.82
CA ASP A 233 -25.65 6.50 6.56
C ASP A 233 -24.19 6.15 6.26
N HIS A 234 -23.58 6.89 5.32
CA HIS A 234 -22.24 6.61 4.82
C HIS A 234 -21.19 7.26 5.70
N SER A 235 -20.20 6.49 6.14
CA SER A 235 -18.97 7.06 6.66
C SER A 235 -17.98 7.26 5.52
N TYR A 236 -17.75 8.51 5.14
CA TYR A 236 -16.69 8.90 4.20
C TYR A 236 -15.40 9.17 4.95
N TYR A 237 -14.32 8.57 4.47
CA TYR A 237 -12.97 8.88 4.91
C TYR A 237 -12.22 9.54 3.74
N ASP A 238 -12.29 10.89 3.71
CA ASP A 238 -11.53 11.70 2.74
C ASP A 238 -10.19 12.07 3.36
N TYR A 239 -9.13 11.71 2.70
CA TYR A 239 -7.76 11.96 3.12
C TYR A 239 -7.16 13.04 2.20
N GLN A 240 -7.39 14.30 2.58
CA GLN A 240 -6.76 15.47 1.95
C GLN A 240 -5.31 15.65 2.36
#